data_10f80f1a173a38af902252fe54d36db4
#
_entry.id   10f80f1a173a38af902252fe54d36db4
#
_cell.length_a   1.000
_cell.length_b   1.000
_cell.length_c   1.000
_cell.angle_alpha   90.00
_cell.angle_beta   90.00
_cell.angle_gamma   90.00
#
_symmetry.space_group_name_H-M   'P 1'
#
loop_
_entity.id
_entity.type
_entity.pdbx_description
1 polymer ?
#
loop_
_entity_poly.entity_id
_entity_poly.type
_entity_poly.pdbx_seq_one_letter_code
_entity_poly.pdbx_strand_id
1 'polypeptide(L)'
;VARLAVLYEHPQWFRPLFEALERSGIACEEWRAEELAFGLEETEWPDLVFNRMSASAAWRGHGRAQFAVRELLAVLEGRRVAVVNGAAAYELEISKVRQMELFRRAGARAPRSAAANSPRQLVRACQGLTFPVMVKPNCGGAGAGVRRFDSLAQLEAEAERVEFGCDHVALVQEHIPSRDGACYRIEILDGQVLYCLKVQRDGGGYNLCPADACAAESRAVFTRCEPLPEAEAAALHVARLGRIDLCGIEYIVDHRTGEPVFYDLNVLSNFVANAREVVGFDPYERLVDYLGRRLHALTRIR
;
A
#
# COMPACT_ATOMS: atom_id res chain seq x y z
N VAL A 1 -30.80 -8.12 -3.92
CA VAL A 1 -29.61 -8.24 -3.06
C VAL A 1 -28.50 -7.42 -3.73
N ALA A 2 -27.80 -6.59 -2.94
CA ALA A 2 -26.68 -5.82 -3.47
C ALA A 2 -25.54 -6.76 -3.91
N ARG A 3 -24.93 -6.43 -5.04
CA ARG A 3 -23.86 -7.23 -5.67
C ARG A 3 -22.49 -6.68 -5.29
N LEU A 4 -21.57 -7.55 -4.89
CA LEU A 4 -20.18 -7.27 -4.62
C LEU A 4 -19.32 -7.80 -5.76
N ALA A 5 -18.35 -7.01 -6.25
CA ALA A 5 -17.22 -7.51 -7.03
C ALA A 5 -15.92 -7.30 -6.29
N VAL A 6 -15.00 -8.25 -6.38
CA VAL A 6 -13.61 -8.14 -5.88
C VAL A 6 -12.69 -8.09 -7.08
N LEU A 7 -12.04 -6.94 -7.27
CA LEU A 7 -11.08 -6.70 -8.34
C LEU A 7 -9.67 -7.00 -7.81
N TYR A 8 -8.99 -8.01 -8.33
CA TYR A 8 -7.70 -8.48 -7.82
C TYR A 8 -6.79 -9.03 -8.92
N GLU A 9 -5.51 -9.20 -8.62
CA GLU A 9 -4.51 -9.70 -9.56
C GLU A 9 -3.84 -10.99 -9.07
N HIS A 10 -3.63 -11.16 -7.76
CA HIS A 10 -2.87 -12.29 -7.20
C HIS A 10 -3.77 -13.28 -6.47
N PRO A 11 -4.19 -14.43 -7.07
CA PRO A 11 -5.19 -15.32 -6.48
C PRO A 11 -4.84 -15.83 -5.09
N GLN A 12 -3.55 -16.18 -4.87
CA GLN A 12 -3.11 -16.75 -3.60
C GLN A 12 -3.18 -15.75 -2.43
N TRP A 13 -2.96 -14.45 -2.69
CA TRP A 13 -3.03 -13.43 -1.64
C TRP A 13 -4.45 -13.22 -1.11
N PHE A 14 -5.46 -13.46 -1.96
CA PHE A 14 -6.86 -13.19 -1.61
C PHE A 14 -7.68 -14.43 -1.30
N ARG A 15 -7.07 -15.61 -1.33
CA ARG A 15 -7.72 -16.84 -0.89
C ARG A 15 -8.32 -16.71 0.51
N PRO A 16 -7.62 -16.17 1.55
CA PRO A 16 -8.23 -15.99 2.87
C PRO A 16 -9.44 -15.03 2.87
N LEU A 17 -9.44 -14.01 2.00
CA LEU A 17 -10.58 -13.10 1.83
C LEU A 17 -11.78 -13.85 1.26
N PHE A 18 -11.61 -14.62 0.17
CA PHE A 18 -12.70 -15.36 -0.45
C PHE A 18 -13.28 -16.41 0.51
N GLU A 19 -12.42 -17.13 1.24
CA GLU A 19 -12.87 -18.06 2.28
C GLU A 19 -13.67 -17.36 3.40
N ALA A 20 -13.28 -16.13 3.78
CA ALA A 20 -14.00 -15.35 4.78
C ALA A 20 -15.37 -14.84 4.26
N LEU A 21 -15.44 -14.39 3.00
CA LEU A 21 -16.69 -14.01 2.34
C LEU A 21 -17.66 -15.20 2.25
N GLU A 22 -17.18 -16.36 1.84
CA GLU A 22 -17.98 -17.60 1.78
C GLU A 22 -18.54 -17.99 3.15
N ARG A 23 -17.68 -18.02 4.18
CA ARG A 23 -18.14 -18.30 5.57
C ARG A 23 -19.21 -17.33 6.07
N SER A 24 -19.19 -16.09 5.59
CA SER A 24 -20.15 -15.04 5.96
C SER A 24 -21.39 -15.00 5.05
N GLY A 25 -21.49 -15.91 4.08
CA GLY A 25 -22.60 -15.96 3.13
C GLY A 25 -22.67 -14.77 2.16
N ILE A 26 -21.57 -14.03 1.96
CA ILE A 26 -21.50 -12.91 1.04
C ILE A 26 -20.98 -13.41 -0.31
N ALA A 27 -21.87 -13.51 -1.29
CA ALA A 27 -21.50 -13.84 -2.66
C ALA A 27 -20.77 -12.64 -3.32
N CYS A 28 -19.76 -12.91 -4.12
CA CYS A 28 -19.06 -11.90 -4.88
C CYS A 28 -18.72 -12.38 -6.29
N GLU A 29 -18.61 -11.41 -7.21
CA GLU A 29 -18.03 -11.57 -8.54
C GLU A 29 -16.52 -11.44 -8.42
N GLU A 30 -15.76 -12.33 -9.04
CA GLU A 30 -14.30 -12.26 -9.10
C GLU A 30 -13.86 -11.57 -10.40
N TRP A 31 -13.21 -10.42 -10.28
CA TRP A 31 -12.68 -9.69 -11.41
C TRP A 31 -11.16 -9.77 -11.44
N ARG A 32 -10.64 -10.51 -12.42
CA ARG A 32 -9.20 -10.64 -12.63
C ARG A 32 -8.67 -9.42 -13.37
N ALA A 33 -7.78 -8.67 -12.72
CA ALA A 33 -7.27 -7.42 -13.26
C ALA A 33 -6.46 -7.60 -14.56
N GLU A 34 -5.77 -8.72 -14.73
CA GLU A 34 -5.02 -9.05 -15.93
C GLU A 34 -5.90 -9.47 -17.12
N GLU A 35 -7.16 -9.82 -16.86
CA GLU A 35 -8.17 -10.21 -17.87
C GLU A 35 -9.19 -9.08 -18.09
N LEU A 36 -8.95 -7.91 -17.51
CA LEU A 36 -9.90 -6.83 -17.48
C LEU A 36 -10.22 -6.28 -18.86
N ALA A 37 -11.52 -6.34 -19.24
CA ALA A 37 -12.12 -5.63 -20.34
C ALA A 37 -13.47 -5.10 -19.90
N PHE A 38 -13.81 -3.86 -20.26
CA PHE A 38 -15.09 -3.23 -19.90
C PHE A 38 -15.58 -2.30 -21.00
N GLY A 39 -16.90 -2.27 -21.17
CA GLY A 39 -17.58 -1.39 -22.12
C GLY A 39 -17.88 -0.02 -21.52
N LEU A 40 -17.66 1.06 -22.27
CA LEU A 40 -17.99 2.41 -21.80
C LEU A 40 -19.50 2.67 -21.81
N GLU A 41 -20.25 1.90 -22.60
CA GLU A 41 -21.72 1.95 -22.69
C GLU A 41 -22.42 1.01 -21.70
N GLU A 42 -21.65 0.29 -20.87
CA GLU A 42 -22.18 -0.64 -19.88
C GLU A 42 -23.00 0.09 -18.82
N THR A 43 -24.17 -0.45 -18.50
CA THR A 43 -25.12 0.13 -17.56
C THR A 43 -25.33 -0.71 -16.31
N GLU A 44 -24.92 -2.00 -16.35
CA GLU A 44 -25.08 -2.93 -15.24
C GLU A 44 -23.76 -3.16 -14.51
N TRP A 45 -23.55 -2.41 -13.45
CA TRP A 45 -22.40 -2.51 -12.57
C TRP A 45 -22.77 -3.16 -11.22
N PRO A 46 -21.82 -3.80 -10.51
CA PRO A 46 -22.02 -4.17 -9.11
C PRO A 46 -22.35 -2.94 -8.26
N ASP A 47 -22.99 -3.15 -7.12
CA ASP A 47 -23.30 -2.07 -6.17
C ASP A 47 -22.05 -1.61 -5.41
N LEU A 48 -21.13 -2.56 -5.16
CA LEU A 48 -19.86 -2.31 -4.48
C LEU A 48 -18.74 -3.05 -5.21
N VAL A 49 -17.66 -2.35 -5.49
CA VAL A 49 -16.41 -2.96 -5.96
C VAL A 49 -15.35 -2.85 -4.86
N PHE A 50 -14.74 -3.96 -4.50
CA PHE A 50 -13.59 -3.98 -3.61
C PHE A 50 -12.30 -4.07 -4.43
N ASN A 51 -11.57 -2.98 -4.51
CA ASN A 51 -10.33 -2.89 -5.28
C ASN A 51 -9.14 -3.43 -4.47
N ARG A 52 -8.52 -4.47 -5.01
CA ARG A 52 -7.35 -5.15 -4.45
C ARG A 52 -6.20 -5.23 -5.46
N MET A 53 -6.10 -4.26 -6.37
CA MET A 53 -4.99 -4.19 -7.34
C MET A 53 -3.71 -3.67 -6.68
N SER A 54 -2.61 -4.41 -6.85
CA SER A 54 -1.32 -4.14 -6.23
C SER A 54 -0.38 -3.30 -7.09
N ALA A 55 0.33 -2.37 -6.48
CA ALA A 55 1.46 -1.67 -7.10
C ALA A 55 2.60 -2.62 -7.52
N SER A 56 2.73 -3.78 -6.86
CA SER A 56 3.76 -4.77 -7.18
C SER A 56 3.42 -5.67 -8.37
N ALA A 57 2.24 -5.56 -8.97
CA ALA A 57 1.81 -6.37 -10.11
C ALA A 57 2.75 -6.27 -11.33
N ALA A 58 3.41 -5.12 -11.51
CA ALA A 58 4.39 -4.94 -12.57
C ALA A 58 5.55 -5.95 -12.50
N TRP A 59 5.98 -6.31 -11.29
CA TRP A 59 7.07 -7.29 -11.07
C TRP A 59 6.66 -8.73 -11.40
N ARG A 60 5.35 -8.97 -11.51
CA ARG A 60 4.78 -10.27 -11.93
C ARG A 60 4.32 -10.29 -13.39
N GLY A 61 4.71 -9.27 -14.19
CA GLY A 61 4.35 -9.16 -15.59
C GLY A 61 2.99 -8.50 -15.85
N HIS A 62 2.25 -8.10 -14.82
CA HIS A 62 0.90 -7.54 -14.92
C HIS A 62 0.87 -6.00 -14.83
N GLY A 63 1.97 -5.31 -15.18
CA GLY A 63 2.06 -3.85 -15.11
C GLY A 63 1.00 -3.11 -15.96
N ARG A 64 0.57 -3.69 -17.09
CA ARG A 64 -0.49 -3.11 -17.93
C ARG A 64 -1.84 -3.07 -17.22
N ALA A 65 -2.13 -4.08 -16.38
CA ALA A 65 -3.36 -4.15 -15.63
C ALA A 65 -3.50 -3.00 -14.64
N GLN A 66 -2.40 -2.46 -14.10
CA GLN A 66 -2.43 -1.30 -13.21
C GLN A 66 -3.03 -0.07 -13.86
N PHE A 67 -2.69 0.18 -15.13
CA PHE A 67 -3.26 1.30 -15.89
C PHE A 67 -4.71 1.03 -16.29
N ALA A 68 -5.06 -0.19 -16.69
CA ALA A 68 -6.44 -0.56 -17.00
C ALA A 68 -7.36 -0.44 -15.78
N VAL A 69 -6.91 -0.86 -14.60
CA VAL A 69 -7.64 -0.68 -13.34
C VAL A 69 -7.84 0.79 -13.00
N ARG A 70 -6.83 1.64 -13.21
CA ARG A 70 -6.96 3.09 -12.99
C ARG A 70 -8.11 3.67 -13.83
N GLU A 71 -8.18 3.31 -15.12
CA GLU A 71 -9.25 3.77 -16.01
C GLU A 71 -10.61 3.19 -15.60
N LEU A 72 -10.69 1.90 -15.23
CA LEU A 72 -11.92 1.31 -14.70
C LEU A 72 -12.43 2.06 -13.46
N LEU A 73 -11.55 2.34 -12.50
CA LEU A 73 -11.94 3.06 -11.27
C LEU A 73 -12.50 4.45 -11.58
N ALA A 74 -11.95 5.16 -12.57
CA ALA A 74 -12.49 6.45 -13.03
C ALA A 74 -13.89 6.29 -13.64
N VAL A 75 -14.13 5.24 -14.42
CA VAL A 75 -15.46 4.93 -14.98
C VAL A 75 -16.45 4.60 -13.87
N LEU A 76 -16.09 3.74 -12.92
CA LEU A 76 -16.93 3.37 -11.78
C LEU A 76 -17.31 4.60 -10.94
N GLU A 77 -16.37 5.49 -10.65
CA GLU A 77 -16.62 6.75 -9.94
C GLU A 77 -17.59 7.65 -10.73
N GLY A 78 -17.39 7.81 -12.04
CA GLY A 78 -18.27 8.55 -12.92
C GLY A 78 -19.69 7.97 -12.98
N ARG A 79 -19.84 6.66 -12.81
CA ARG A 79 -21.12 5.92 -12.74
C ARG A 79 -21.70 5.87 -11.31
N ARG A 80 -21.03 6.47 -10.32
CA ARG A 80 -21.41 6.47 -8.90
C ARG A 80 -21.50 5.08 -8.29
N VAL A 81 -20.72 4.13 -8.80
CA VAL A 81 -20.55 2.83 -8.18
C VAL A 81 -19.71 3.00 -6.91
N ALA A 82 -20.13 2.42 -5.81
CA ALA A 82 -19.34 2.45 -4.59
C ALA A 82 -18.07 1.60 -4.77
N VAL A 83 -16.92 2.15 -4.38
CA VAL A 83 -15.65 1.43 -4.44
C VAL A 83 -14.93 1.56 -3.10
N VAL A 84 -14.55 0.43 -2.52
CA VAL A 84 -13.65 0.38 -1.35
C VAL A 84 -12.22 0.44 -1.85
N ASN A 85 -11.45 1.40 -1.33
CA ASN A 85 -10.23 1.91 -1.90
C ASN A 85 -10.44 2.36 -3.35
N GLY A 86 -11.24 3.42 -3.51
CA GLY A 86 -11.60 3.99 -4.81
C GLY A 86 -10.42 4.63 -5.55
N ALA A 87 -10.72 5.38 -6.64
CA ALA A 87 -9.71 5.93 -7.54
C ALA A 87 -8.65 6.79 -6.81
N ALA A 88 -9.07 7.68 -5.89
CA ALA A 88 -8.12 8.51 -5.14
C ALA A 88 -7.14 7.69 -4.28
N ALA A 89 -7.63 6.66 -3.62
CA ALA A 89 -6.82 5.75 -2.82
C ALA A 89 -5.88 4.90 -3.71
N TYR A 90 -6.36 4.45 -4.86
CA TYR A 90 -5.54 3.68 -5.80
C TYR A 90 -4.39 4.49 -6.40
N GLU A 91 -4.58 5.77 -6.67
CA GLU A 91 -3.52 6.67 -7.12
C GLU A 91 -2.37 6.79 -6.06
N LEU A 92 -2.69 6.60 -4.79
CA LEU A 92 -1.69 6.53 -3.72
C LEU A 92 -1.01 5.16 -3.67
N GLU A 93 -1.73 4.07 -3.98
CA GLU A 93 -1.13 2.72 -4.06
C GLU A 93 -0.02 2.67 -5.11
N ILE A 94 -0.25 3.24 -6.28
CA ILE A 94 0.68 3.15 -7.41
C ILE A 94 1.72 4.28 -7.47
N SER A 95 1.79 5.16 -6.46
CA SER A 95 2.72 6.29 -6.48
C SER A 95 3.26 6.68 -5.12
N LYS A 96 4.49 6.31 -4.84
CA LYS A 96 5.23 6.72 -3.63
C LYS A 96 5.46 8.23 -3.55
N VAL A 97 5.59 8.90 -4.69
CA VAL A 97 5.69 10.38 -4.75
C VAL A 97 4.41 11.01 -4.19
N ARG A 98 3.24 10.52 -4.59
CA ARG A 98 1.95 11.00 -4.06
C ARG A 98 1.77 10.68 -2.57
N GLN A 99 2.31 9.56 -2.10
CA GLN A 99 2.32 9.22 -0.67
C GLN A 99 3.11 10.25 0.13
N MET A 100 4.29 10.64 -0.33
CA MET A 100 5.11 11.68 0.34
C MET A 100 4.38 13.02 0.37
N GLU A 101 3.72 13.42 -0.70
CA GLU A 101 2.92 14.64 -0.73
C GLU A 101 1.71 14.54 0.20
N LEU A 102 1.06 13.37 0.29
CA LEU A 102 -0.03 13.14 1.22
C LEU A 102 0.46 13.28 2.68
N PHE A 103 1.59 12.68 3.04
CA PHE A 103 2.17 12.82 4.38
C PHE A 103 2.46 14.29 4.69
N ARG A 104 3.06 15.03 3.77
CA ARG A 104 3.33 16.47 3.93
C ARG A 104 2.02 17.26 4.18
N ARG A 105 0.98 17.01 3.40
CA ARG A 105 -0.34 17.67 3.53
C ARG A 105 -1.04 17.31 4.83
N ALA A 106 -0.83 16.11 5.33
CA ALA A 106 -1.36 15.65 6.61
C ALA A 106 -0.56 16.17 7.82
N GLY A 107 0.55 16.88 7.61
CA GLY A 107 1.46 17.27 8.68
C GLY A 107 2.22 16.08 9.30
N ALA A 108 2.18 14.92 8.67
CA ALA A 108 2.94 13.75 9.08
C ALA A 108 4.40 13.89 8.61
N ARG A 109 5.35 13.71 9.53
CA ARG A 109 6.76 13.80 9.21
C ARG A 109 7.16 12.67 8.28
N ALA A 110 7.84 13.01 7.17
CA ALA A 110 8.36 12.06 6.20
C ALA A 110 9.83 12.39 5.86
N PRO A 111 10.62 11.46 5.31
CA PRO A 111 11.96 11.74 4.87
C PRO A 111 11.98 12.84 3.79
N ARG A 112 12.99 13.69 3.77
CA ARG A 112 13.21 14.57 2.63
C ARG A 112 13.38 13.72 1.39
N SER A 113 12.66 14.08 0.33
CA SER A 113 12.51 13.23 -0.85
C SER A 113 12.54 14.06 -2.12
N ALA A 114 12.97 13.44 -3.21
CA ALA A 114 12.87 13.98 -4.55
C ALA A 114 12.49 12.86 -5.54
N ALA A 115 12.03 13.23 -6.73
CA ALA A 115 11.67 12.28 -7.77
C ALA A 115 12.46 12.55 -9.05
N ALA A 116 12.73 11.49 -9.81
CA ALA A 116 13.44 11.56 -11.08
C ALA A 116 12.92 10.52 -12.06
N ASN A 117 13.06 10.77 -13.36
CA ASN A 117 12.62 9.90 -14.43
C ASN A 117 13.76 9.41 -15.34
N SER A 118 14.99 9.64 -14.94
CA SER A 118 16.18 9.17 -15.67
C SER A 118 17.40 9.16 -14.74
N PRO A 119 18.45 8.38 -15.04
CA PRO A 119 19.68 8.31 -14.25
C PRO A 119 20.30 9.69 -14.02
N ARG A 120 20.40 10.51 -15.08
CA ARG A 120 20.96 11.86 -14.98
C ARG A 120 20.16 12.76 -14.04
N GLN A 121 18.82 12.70 -14.12
CA GLN A 121 17.96 13.51 -13.26
C GLN A 121 17.96 12.99 -11.81
N LEU A 122 18.13 11.69 -11.61
CA LEU A 122 18.27 11.09 -10.29
C LEU A 122 19.50 11.65 -9.56
N VAL A 123 20.67 11.68 -10.22
CA VAL A 123 21.89 12.27 -9.66
C VAL A 123 21.67 13.74 -9.29
N ARG A 124 21.03 14.51 -10.17
CA ARG A 124 20.72 15.92 -9.91
C ARG A 124 19.76 16.09 -8.73
N ALA A 125 18.74 15.26 -8.63
CA ALA A 125 17.74 15.30 -7.56
C ALA A 125 18.37 15.03 -6.18
N CYS A 126 19.45 14.25 -6.12
CA CYS A 126 20.16 13.93 -4.88
C CYS A 126 21.06 15.05 -4.36
N GLN A 127 21.40 16.05 -5.16
CA GLN A 127 22.32 17.13 -4.75
C GLN A 127 21.84 17.95 -3.54
N GLY A 128 20.54 17.94 -3.25
CA GLY A 128 19.94 18.63 -2.09
C GLY A 128 19.64 17.72 -0.90
N LEU A 129 19.98 16.43 -0.97
CA LEU A 129 19.67 15.45 0.05
C LEU A 129 20.88 15.06 0.88
N THR A 130 20.65 14.65 2.12
CA THR A 130 21.66 14.13 3.04
C THR A 130 21.82 12.62 2.84
N PHE A 131 23.04 12.17 2.55
CA PHE A 131 23.35 10.74 2.44
C PHE A 131 23.48 10.07 3.83
N PRO A 132 23.16 8.77 3.94
CA PRO A 132 22.71 7.85 2.91
C PRO A 132 21.31 8.17 2.37
N VAL A 133 21.06 7.78 1.11
CA VAL A 133 19.73 7.88 0.50
C VAL A 133 19.21 6.50 0.09
N MET A 134 17.89 6.36 0.09
CA MET A 134 17.16 5.21 -0.44
C MET A 134 16.55 5.59 -1.79
N VAL A 135 16.82 4.81 -2.82
CA VAL A 135 16.18 4.96 -4.13
C VAL A 135 15.18 3.83 -4.31
N LYS A 136 13.96 4.16 -4.71
CA LYS A 136 12.84 3.22 -4.86
C LYS A 136 12.13 3.47 -6.18
N PRO A 137 11.69 2.44 -6.92
CA PRO A 137 10.69 2.62 -7.97
C PRO A 137 9.45 3.31 -7.41
N ASN A 138 8.90 4.31 -8.09
CA ASN A 138 7.72 5.02 -7.65
C ASN A 138 6.49 4.09 -7.60
N CYS A 139 6.27 3.33 -8.67
CA CYS A 139 5.28 2.27 -8.72
C CYS A 139 5.95 0.93 -8.44
N GLY A 140 5.66 0.31 -7.29
CA GLY A 140 6.25 -0.96 -6.87
C GLY A 140 5.97 -1.29 -5.42
N GLY A 141 6.35 -2.49 -5.00
CA GLY A 141 6.11 -3.01 -3.65
C GLY A 141 7.04 -4.16 -3.29
N ALA A 142 6.87 -4.75 -2.10
CA ALA A 142 7.67 -5.85 -1.58
C ALA A 142 9.19 -5.60 -1.55
N GLY A 143 9.62 -4.33 -1.49
CA GLY A 143 11.04 -3.96 -1.47
C GLY A 143 11.78 -4.15 -2.79
N ALA A 144 11.10 -4.55 -3.87
CA ALA A 144 11.72 -4.77 -5.17
C ALA A 144 12.29 -3.46 -5.74
N GLY A 145 13.51 -3.52 -6.28
CA GLY A 145 14.21 -2.37 -6.85
C GLY A 145 14.68 -1.32 -5.84
N VAL A 146 14.47 -1.53 -4.52
CA VAL A 146 14.94 -0.61 -3.49
C VAL A 146 16.46 -0.74 -3.30
N ARG A 147 17.16 0.39 -3.40
CA ARG A 147 18.62 0.45 -3.25
C ARG A 147 19.03 1.56 -2.29
N ARG A 148 20.06 1.31 -1.50
CA ARG A 148 20.70 2.29 -0.65
C ARG A 148 22.00 2.75 -1.28
N PHE A 149 22.25 4.06 -1.19
CA PHE A 149 23.50 4.68 -1.61
C PHE A 149 24.06 5.50 -0.45
N ASP A 150 25.31 5.25 -0.13
CA ASP A 150 25.98 5.90 1.00
C ASP A 150 26.64 7.24 0.62
N SER A 151 26.82 7.49 -0.68
CA SER A 151 27.37 8.76 -1.19
C SER A 151 26.87 9.09 -2.59
N LEU A 152 26.98 10.37 -2.96
CA LEU A 152 26.67 10.83 -4.30
C LEU A 152 27.56 10.15 -5.36
N ALA A 153 28.85 9.98 -5.07
CA ALA A 153 29.78 9.30 -5.99
C ALA A 153 29.37 7.84 -6.27
N GLN A 154 28.89 7.11 -5.25
CA GLN A 154 28.36 5.76 -5.45
C GLN A 154 27.11 5.80 -6.33
N LEU A 155 26.20 6.73 -6.08
CA LEU A 155 24.99 6.87 -6.89
C LEU A 155 25.33 7.19 -8.35
N GLU A 156 26.26 8.13 -8.60
CA GLU A 156 26.72 8.49 -9.94
C GLU A 156 27.29 7.28 -10.71
N ALA A 157 28.09 6.46 -10.05
CA ALA A 157 28.67 5.26 -10.65
C ALA A 157 27.65 4.18 -11.00
N GLU A 158 26.51 4.16 -10.33
CA GLU A 158 25.52 3.08 -10.43
C GLU A 158 24.15 3.56 -10.95
N ALA A 159 23.98 4.83 -11.28
CA ALA A 159 22.70 5.43 -11.64
C ALA A 159 22.01 4.73 -12.82
N GLU A 160 22.78 4.28 -13.82
CA GLU A 160 22.27 3.54 -14.99
C GLU A 160 21.70 2.15 -14.66
N ARG A 161 21.98 1.64 -13.45
CA ARG A 161 21.46 0.35 -12.95
C ARG A 161 20.27 0.49 -12.03
N VAL A 162 19.78 1.71 -11.84
CA VAL A 162 18.59 1.97 -11.02
C VAL A 162 17.33 1.61 -11.80
N GLU A 163 16.44 0.89 -11.16
CA GLU A 163 15.14 0.55 -11.72
C GLU A 163 14.13 1.66 -11.42
N PHE A 164 13.48 2.18 -12.46
CA PHE A 164 12.50 3.28 -12.36
C PHE A 164 11.05 2.78 -12.23
N GLY A 165 10.81 1.47 -12.32
CA GLY A 165 9.46 0.90 -12.30
C GLY A 165 8.72 1.07 -13.64
N CYS A 166 7.44 0.68 -13.68
CA CYS A 166 6.63 0.68 -14.91
C CYS A 166 6.17 2.08 -15.35
N ASP A 167 6.20 3.05 -14.46
CA ASP A 167 5.87 4.46 -14.71
C ASP A 167 7.11 5.33 -15.04
N HIS A 168 8.29 4.73 -15.09
CA HIS A 168 9.56 5.38 -15.34
C HIS A 168 9.90 6.51 -14.35
N VAL A 169 9.44 6.39 -13.10
CA VAL A 169 9.74 7.34 -12.02
C VAL A 169 10.43 6.61 -10.88
N ALA A 170 11.49 7.19 -10.34
CA ALA A 170 12.11 6.77 -9.08
C ALA A 170 11.90 7.85 -8.01
N LEU A 171 11.60 7.43 -6.79
CA LEU A 171 11.64 8.25 -5.59
C LEU A 171 12.99 8.06 -4.91
N VAL A 172 13.66 9.17 -4.58
CA VAL A 172 14.83 9.16 -3.71
C VAL A 172 14.46 9.80 -2.37
N GLN A 173 14.86 9.17 -1.26
CA GLN A 173 14.57 9.61 0.10
C GLN A 173 15.82 9.58 0.95
N GLU A 174 15.99 10.55 1.86
CA GLU A 174 17.02 10.47 2.91
C GLU A 174 16.75 9.22 3.78
N HIS A 175 17.81 8.47 4.06
CA HIS A 175 17.72 7.35 4.99
C HIS A 175 17.65 7.88 6.42
N ILE A 176 16.57 7.54 7.11
CA ILE A 176 16.42 7.89 8.52
C ILE A 176 16.78 6.65 9.37
N PRO A 177 17.79 6.74 10.25
CA PRO A 177 18.13 5.62 11.12
C PRO A 177 17.03 5.39 12.15
N SER A 178 16.57 4.14 12.24
CA SER A 178 15.60 3.73 13.26
C SER A 178 16.25 3.69 14.65
N ARG A 179 15.52 4.13 15.67
CA ARG A 179 15.96 4.16 17.07
C ARG A 179 16.29 2.77 17.62
N ASP A 180 15.53 1.76 17.23
CA ASP A 180 15.61 0.39 17.74
C ASP A 180 15.81 -0.66 16.62
N GLY A 181 16.16 -0.20 15.40
CA GLY A 181 16.35 -1.05 14.23
C GLY A 181 15.05 -1.64 13.67
N ALA A 182 13.90 -1.30 14.25
CA ALA A 182 12.59 -1.75 13.81
C ALA A 182 11.90 -0.71 12.93
N CYS A 183 10.92 -1.14 12.17
CA CYS A 183 9.85 -0.30 11.66
C CYS A 183 8.52 -0.73 12.28
N TYR A 184 7.52 0.12 12.12
CA TYR A 184 6.20 -0.06 12.67
C TYR A 184 5.19 0.05 11.55
N ARG A 185 4.13 -0.77 11.63
CA ARG A 185 3.05 -0.78 10.63
C ARG A 185 1.71 -0.71 11.33
N ILE A 186 0.96 0.36 11.05
CA ILE A 186 -0.39 0.56 11.55
C ILE A 186 -1.35 0.12 10.45
N GLU A 187 -2.16 -0.91 10.72
CA GLU A 187 -3.27 -1.30 9.86
C GLU A 187 -4.52 -0.54 10.25
N ILE A 188 -5.17 0.06 9.25
CA ILE A 188 -6.37 0.88 9.41
C ILE A 188 -7.49 0.27 8.56
N LEU A 189 -8.68 0.19 9.13
CA LEU A 189 -9.91 -0.19 8.45
C LEU A 189 -11.04 0.71 8.92
N ASP A 190 -11.83 1.26 7.99
CA ASP A 190 -13.02 2.09 8.28
C ASP A 190 -12.71 3.27 9.22
N GLY A 191 -11.54 3.90 9.02
CA GLY A 191 -11.09 5.04 9.83
C GLY A 191 -10.69 4.71 11.26
N GLN A 192 -10.46 3.45 11.59
CA GLN A 192 -10.03 2.97 12.90
C GLN A 192 -8.76 2.13 12.78
N VAL A 193 -7.89 2.21 13.79
CA VAL A 193 -6.73 1.31 13.88
C VAL A 193 -7.23 -0.11 14.14
N LEU A 194 -6.87 -1.01 13.25
CA LEU A 194 -7.20 -2.44 13.38
C LEU A 194 -6.18 -3.13 14.29
N TYR A 195 -4.90 -2.89 14.04
CA TYR A 195 -3.77 -3.30 14.89
C TYR A 195 -2.50 -2.54 14.48
N CYS A 196 -1.47 -2.61 15.33
CA CYS A 196 -0.12 -2.16 15.01
C CYS A 196 0.88 -3.30 15.19
N LEU A 197 1.87 -3.35 14.29
CA LEU A 197 2.97 -4.30 14.33
C LEU A 197 4.30 -3.58 14.46
N LYS A 198 5.15 -4.09 15.35
CA LYS A 198 6.58 -3.88 15.31
C LYS A 198 7.19 -4.90 14.39
N VAL A 199 7.96 -4.45 13.41
CA VAL A 199 8.59 -5.29 12.39
C VAL A 199 10.11 -5.21 12.58
N GLN A 200 10.70 -6.30 13.01
CA GLN A 200 12.15 -6.47 13.11
C GLN A 200 12.65 -7.33 11.96
N ARG A 201 13.73 -6.89 11.31
CA ARG A 201 14.35 -7.62 10.21
C ARG A 201 15.55 -8.39 10.70
N ASP A 202 15.64 -9.63 10.27
CA ASP A 202 16.84 -10.45 10.43
C ASP A 202 17.57 -10.51 9.09
N GLY A 203 18.46 -9.52 8.84
CA GLY A 203 19.25 -9.42 7.61
C GLY A 203 18.93 -8.25 6.69
N GLY A 204 19.61 -8.18 5.53
CA GLY A 204 19.71 -6.99 4.66
C GLY A 204 18.61 -6.75 3.62
N GLY A 205 17.48 -7.45 3.65
CA GLY A 205 16.40 -7.25 2.67
C GLY A 205 15.45 -6.11 3.02
N TYR A 206 14.73 -5.58 2.00
CA TYR A 206 13.71 -4.52 2.16
C TYR A 206 12.27 -5.04 2.02
N ASN A 207 12.07 -6.35 1.85
CA ASN A 207 10.74 -6.94 1.81
C ASN A 207 10.16 -7.02 3.23
N LEU A 208 9.10 -6.25 3.49
CA LEU A 208 8.36 -6.20 4.75
C LEU A 208 6.90 -6.66 4.57
N CYS A 209 6.61 -7.39 3.49
CA CYS A 209 5.27 -7.91 3.23
C CYS A 209 4.86 -8.87 4.37
N PRO A 210 3.76 -8.60 5.08
CA PRO A 210 3.35 -9.42 6.22
C PRO A 210 2.54 -10.67 5.83
N ALA A 211 2.12 -10.80 4.56
CA ALA A 211 1.21 -11.85 4.12
C ALA A 211 1.89 -13.24 4.02
N ASP A 212 1.10 -14.30 4.20
CA ASP A 212 1.55 -15.69 4.09
C ASP A 212 2.30 -15.99 2.78
N ALA A 213 1.80 -15.48 1.67
CA ALA A 213 2.43 -15.66 0.36
C ALA A 213 3.83 -15.04 0.24
N CYS A 214 4.16 -14.07 1.13
CA CYS A 214 5.47 -13.42 1.19
C CYS A 214 6.36 -13.97 2.30
N ALA A 215 5.82 -14.78 3.21
CA ALA A 215 6.51 -15.22 4.44
C ALA A 215 7.78 -16.03 4.15
N ALA A 216 7.79 -16.79 3.06
CA ALA A 216 8.96 -17.59 2.66
C ALA A 216 10.17 -16.72 2.23
N GLU A 217 9.91 -15.48 1.76
CA GLU A 217 10.93 -14.55 1.29
C GLU A 217 11.26 -13.46 2.33
N SER A 218 10.37 -13.24 3.30
CA SER A 218 10.54 -12.26 4.36
C SER A 218 11.15 -12.90 5.60
N ARG A 219 12.35 -12.45 5.99
CA ARG A 219 12.96 -12.77 7.28
C ARG A 219 12.54 -11.79 8.37
N ALA A 220 11.36 -11.18 8.25
CA ALA A 220 10.85 -10.23 9.21
C ALA A 220 10.10 -10.95 10.34
N VAL A 221 10.32 -10.50 11.57
CA VAL A 221 9.55 -10.90 12.74
C VAL A 221 8.51 -9.84 13.04
N PHE A 222 7.25 -10.27 13.08
CA PHE A 222 6.10 -9.40 13.34
C PHE A 222 5.61 -9.60 14.77
N THR A 223 5.55 -8.52 15.54
CA THR A 223 5.05 -8.56 16.92
C THR A 223 4.00 -7.46 17.09
N ARG A 224 2.84 -7.81 17.66
CA ARG A 224 1.82 -6.82 18.00
C ARG A 224 2.38 -5.81 19.00
N CYS A 225 2.07 -4.53 18.80
CA CYS A 225 2.41 -3.45 19.72
C CYS A 225 1.34 -2.38 19.71
N GLU A 226 1.41 -1.45 20.66
CA GLU A 226 0.65 -0.21 20.59
C GLU A 226 1.44 0.82 19.78
N PRO A 227 0.80 1.57 18.87
CA PRO A 227 1.46 2.66 18.16
C PRO A 227 1.78 3.82 19.11
N LEU A 228 2.76 4.66 18.75
CA LEU A 228 2.92 5.95 19.43
C LEU A 228 1.65 6.78 19.20
N PRO A 229 1.11 7.49 20.23
CA PRO A 229 -0.13 8.27 20.09
C PRO A 229 -0.10 9.27 18.94
N GLU A 230 1.04 9.94 18.74
CA GLU A 230 1.24 10.88 17.64
C GLU A 230 1.31 10.17 16.28
N ALA A 231 1.84 8.94 16.21
CA ALA A 231 1.86 8.14 15.00
C ALA A 231 0.46 7.64 14.63
N GLU A 232 -0.33 7.20 15.62
CA GLU A 232 -1.72 6.81 15.44
C GLU A 232 -2.56 7.96 14.89
N ALA A 233 -2.51 9.11 15.55
CA ALA A 233 -3.27 10.31 15.16
C ALA A 233 -2.90 10.76 13.73
N ALA A 234 -1.61 10.77 13.39
CA ALA A 234 -1.13 11.11 12.06
C ALA A 234 -1.57 10.08 11.01
N ALA A 235 -1.48 8.78 11.29
CA ALA A 235 -1.89 7.72 10.38
C ALA A 235 -3.38 7.76 10.07
N LEU A 236 -4.25 7.95 11.08
CA LEU A 236 -5.68 8.13 10.90
C LEU A 236 -6.02 9.38 10.07
N HIS A 237 -5.27 10.48 10.28
CA HIS A 237 -5.45 11.69 9.49
C HIS A 237 -5.03 11.48 8.02
N VAL A 238 -3.91 10.78 7.78
CA VAL A 238 -3.44 10.39 6.44
C VAL A 238 -4.49 9.54 5.71
N ALA A 239 -5.02 8.50 6.37
CA ALA A 239 -6.04 7.63 5.78
C ALA A 239 -7.30 8.42 5.40
N ARG A 240 -7.77 9.30 6.29
CA ARG A 240 -8.94 10.17 6.03
C ARG A 240 -8.69 11.13 4.87
N LEU A 241 -7.54 11.81 4.84
CA LEU A 241 -7.19 12.78 3.79
C LEU A 241 -7.01 12.10 2.44
N GLY A 242 -6.48 10.86 2.43
CA GLY A 242 -6.31 10.00 1.26
C GLY A 242 -7.61 9.32 0.79
N ARG A 243 -8.73 9.44 1.53
CA ARG A 243 -9.98 8.71 1.28
C ARG A 243 -9.77 7.20 1.22
N ILE A 244 -9.05 6.67 2.19
CA ILE A 244 -8.63 5.28 2.22
C ILE A 244 -9.46 4.53 3.25
N ASP A 245 -10.15 3.49 2.81
CA ASP A 245 -10.96 2.62 3.68
C ASP A 245 -10.09 1.59 4.41
N LEU A 246 -9.10 1.02 3.72
CA LEU A 246 -8.20 -0.01 4.23
C LEU A 246 -6.77 0.31 3.82
N CYS A 247 -5.83 0.36 4.75
CA CYS A 247 -4.40 0.49 4.45
C CYS A 247 -3.50 0.01 5.59
N GLY A 248 -2.23 -0.27 5.23
CA GLY A 248 -1.12 -0.36 6.17
C GLY A 248 -0.18 0.83 5.98
N ILE A 249 0.08 1.60 7.04
CA ILE A 249 0.98 2.76 7.01
C ILE A 249 2.23 2.43 7.80
N GLU A 250 3.40 2.64 7.18
CA GLU A 250 4.68 2.29 7.78
C GLU A 250 5.45 3.53 8.26
N TYR A 251 5.99 3.43 9.49
CA TYR A 251 6.84 4.46 10.05
C TYR A 251 8.02 3.86 10.81
N ILE A 252 9.03 4.65 11.02
CA ILE A 252 10.13 4.39 11.93
C ILE A 252 10.15 5.46 13.02
N VAL A 253 10.76 5.15 14.17
CA VAL A 253 11.07 6.14 15.21
C VAL A 253 12.49 6.65 14.93
N ASP A 254 12.62 7.91 14.56
CA ASP A 254 13.92 8.53 14.25
C ASP A 254 14.84 8.46 15.49
N HIS A 255 16.01 7.86 15.32
CA HIS A 255 17.01 7.73 16.39
C HIS A 255 17.41 9.07 17.02
N ARG A 256 17.40 10.14 16.24
CA ARG A 256 17.88 11.46 16.67
C ARG A 256 16.83 12.23 17.46
N THR A 257 15.56 12.12 17.08
CA THR A 257 14.48 12.95 17.64
C THR A 257 13.48 12.17 18.49
N GLY A 258 13.40 10.84 18.29
CA GLY A 258 12.38 10.00 18.89
C GLY A 258 11.00 10.12 18.25
N GLU A 259 10.85 10.93 17.19
CA GLU A 259 9.57 11.16 16.50
C GLU A 259 9.29 10.12 15.42
N PRO A 260 8.01 9.81 15.15
CA PRO A 260 7.63 8.94 14.06
C PRO A 260 7.89 9.61 12.70
N VAL A 261 8.46 8.87 11.75
CA VAL A 261 8.73 9.28 10.37
C VAL A 261 8.11 8.28 9.43
N PHE A 262 7.10 8.71 8.66
CA PHE A 262 6.33 7.89 7.74
C PHE A 262 7.03 7.78 6.39
N TYR A 263 7.18 6.56 5.85
CA TYR A 263 7.98 6.37 4.64
C TYR A 263 7.32 5.47 3.59
N ASP A 264 6.21 4.80 3.93
CA ASP A 264 5.45 3.95 3.00
C ASP A 264 3.98 3.85 3.40
N LEU A 265 3.11 3.76 2.38
CA LEU A 265 1.67 3.60 2.52
C LEU A 265 1.21 2.50 1.58
N ASN A 266 0.65 1.44 2.12
CA ASN A 266 0.15 0.30 1.38
C ASN A 266 -1.38 0.33 1.38
N VAL A 267 -1.99 0.84 0.33
CA VAL A 267 -3.46 0.88 0.17
C VAL A 267 -4.00 -0.51 -0.14
N LEU A 268 -3.22 -1.32 -0.86
CA LEU A 268 -3.41 -2.76 -0.87
C LEU A 268 -2.72 -3.35 0.35
N SER A 269 -3.32 -3.28 1.51
CA SER A 269 -2.77 -3.96 2.67
C SER A 269 -3.14 -5.44 2.66
N ASN A 270 -2.13 -6.30 2.72
CA ASN A 270 -2.28 -7.70 3.07
C ASN A 270 -2.05 -7.85 4.57
N PHE A 271 -2.97 -8.49 5.26
CA PHE A 271 -2.88 -8.71 6.69
C PHE A 271 -1.74 -9.65 7.07
N VAL A 272 -1.27 -9.55 8.32
CA VAL A 272 -0.18 -10.38 8.82
C VAL A 272 -0.56 -11.86 8.78
N ALA A 273 0.41 -12.68 8.37
CA ALA A 273 0.33 -14.13 8.44
C ALA A 273 0.09 -14.59 9.89
N ASN A 274 -0.62 -15.70 10.07
CA ASN A 274 -0.96 -16.24 11.39
C ASN A 274 -1.58 -15.18 12.33
N ALA A 275 -2.46 -14.33 11.78
CA ALA A 275 -2.99 -13.15 12.47
C ALA A 275 -3.60 -13.49 13.85
N ARG A 276 -4.30 -14.63 14.00
CA ARG A 276 -4.85 -15.06 15.29
C ARG A 276 -3.78 -15.24 16.37
N GLU A 277 -2.57 -15.68 15.99
CA GLU A 277 -1.43 -15.85 16.91
C GLU A 277 -0.74 -14.51 17.16
N VAL A 278 -0.55 -13.68 16.12
CA VAL A 278 0.21 -12.44 16.20
C VAL A 278 -0.60 -11.31 16.81
N VAL A 279 -1.86 -11.13 16.37
CA VAL A 279 -2.71 -9.99 16.78
C VAL A 279 -3.94 -10.39 17.60
N GLY A 280 -4.21 -11.70 17.76
CA GLY A 280 -5.26 -12.24 18.62
C GLY A 280 -6.65 -12.38 17.98
N PHE A 281 -6.80 -12.06 16.70
CA PHE A 281 -8.06 -12.18 15.94
C PHE A 281 -7.78 -12.35 14.43
N ASP A 282 -8.84 -12.69 13.67
CA ASP A 282 -8.75 -12.75 12.21
C ASP A 282 -9.18 -11.39 11.60
N PRO A 283 -8.27 -10.62 11.00
CA PRO A 283 -8.60 -9.32 10.40
C PRO A 283 -9.51 -9.44 9.17
N TYR A 284 -9.55 -10.60 8.49
CA TYR A 284 -10.49 -10.83 7.39
C TYR A 284 -11.95 -10.87 7.88
N GLU A 285 -12.22 -11.35 9.08
CA GLU A 285 -13.56 -11.27 9.67
C GLU A 285 -14.00 -9.80 9.82
N ARG A 286 -13.12 -8.91 10.31
CA ARG A 286 -13.40 -7.48 10.41
C ARG A 286 -13.62 -6.82 9.06
N LEU A 287 -12.83 -7.21 8.06
CA LEU A 287 -12.97 -6.70 6.70
C LEU A 287 -14.29 -7.13 6.07
N VAL A 288 -14.67 -8.40 6.21
CA VAL A 288 -15.92 -8.94 5.67
C VAL A 288 -17.13 -8.30 6.36
N ASP A 289 -17.08 -8.09 7.67
CA ASP A 289 -18.11 -7.33 8.41
C ASP A 289 -18.24 -5.90 7.87
N TYR A 290 -17.12 -5.23 7.58
CA TYR A 290 -17.15 -3.90 6.98
C TYR A 290 -17.78 -3.91 5.58
N LEU A 291 -17.38 -4.82 4.70
CA LEU A 291 -17.98 -4.96 3.36
C LEU A 291 -19.46 -5.26 3.43
N GLY A 292 -19.89 -6.13 4.36
CA GLY A 292 -21.29 -6.45 4.60
C GLY A 292 -22.11 -5.22 5.02
N ARG A 293 -21.60 -4.41 5.95
CA ARG A 293 -22.25 -3.14 6.33
C ARG A 293 -22.37 -2.17 5.15
N ARG A 294 -21.33 -2.06 4.30
CA ARG A 294 -21.34 -1.21 3.10
C ARG A 294 -22.40 -1.69 2.12
N LEU A 295 -22.47 -2.98 1.81
CA LEU A 295 -23.50 -3.57 0.94
C LEU A 295 -24.92 -3.33 1.47
N HIS A 296 -25.13 -3.53 2.78
CA HIS A 296 -26.43 -3.31 3.40
C HIS A 296 -26.87 -1.85 3.30
N ALA A 297 -25.95 -0.90 3.51
CA ALA A 297 -26.24 0.53 3.37
C ALA A 297 -26.67 0.89 1.93
N LEU A 298 -26.04 0.30 0.92
CA LEU A 298 -26.39 0.52 -0.50
C LEU A 298 -27.77 -0.06 -0.87
N THR A 299 -28.18 -1.15 -0.23
CA THR A 299 -29.52 -1.74 -0.46
C THR A 299 -30.65 -0.83 0.05
N ARG A 300 -30.41 0.01 1.07
CA ARG A 300 -31.43 0.91 1.65
C ARG A 300 -31.64 2.21 0.88
N ILE A 301 -30.74 2.55 -0.03
CA ILE A 301 -30.80 3.80 -0.82
C ILE A 301 -31.58 3.60 -2.13
N ARG A 302 -31.81 2.36 -2.54
CA ARG A 302 -32.69 1.96 -3.65
C ARG A 302 -34.12 1.82 -3.20
#